data_dc606df3e5f2887752ab4ddb25795ef2
#
_entry.id   dc606df3e5f2887752ab4ddb25795ef2
#
_cell.length_a   1.000
_cell.length_b   1.000
_cell.length_c   1.000
_cell.angle_alpha   90.00
_cell.angle_beta   90.00
_cell.angle_gamma   90.00
#
_symmetry.space_group_name_H-M   'P 1'
#
loop_
_entity.id
_entity.type
_entity.pdbx_description
1 polymer ?
#
loop_
_entity_poly.entity_id
_entity_poly.type
_entity_poly.pdbx_seq_one_letter_code
_entity_poly.pdbx_strand_id
1 'polypeptide(L)'
;MSNGILPSYLSMAKPNPAENRTPWYKSTAPAYAGIFLWVVFYMEIANGTLSQAGLGLSLLGLVIAALICHFLFYLVPGLYGVKTGYPLYVVGSSTYGTAGGFLMPGLLMGILQFGWLAVNIAVSTNFILQAFGKPSVMDAAGQFHGSAAFTIIAIIWAVLAVFVAVKGIQYVGKVSTFLPIVPLIMILIVFFTYVGSAGEYTPPEGARPIVGFLTIIAIVVGFFATAGAAGVDFGMGNRNTKDVHLGGLTGITLAIVIAGGLPLIAIAGAHGANPDMKSFTFDAVIQIHFLSKIMFVLFAVASFAPACFCSFIAGNSIGTMFPKLNKVVMLSIGAAVSVILAVTGKALNLIGVFQIIGASFGPICGSMAADYLLSGCKWSGPRKGINLAGYIAWAVGFVVAILPTIGIPFLVANEKFSFINPAPVIAFVIGFVLYIILVKAGLQPPVVEMAAAPVESAPQEAPVEETAGKEKKD
;
A
#
# COMPACT_ATOMS: atom_id res chain seq x y z
N MET A 1 0.81 -1.92 -42.75
CA MET A 1 0.98 -1.56 -41.33
C MET A 1 -0.13 -2.28 -40.58
N SER A 2 0.17 -3.34 -39.82
CA SER A 2 -0.83 -4.11 -39.07
C SER A 2 -1.38 -3.22 -37.98
N ASN A 3 -2.63 -2.81 -38.07
CA ASN A 3 -3.42 -2.28 -36.96
C ASN A 3 -3.46 -3.38 -35.87
N GLY A 4 -2.45 -3.42 -35.03
CA GLY A 4 -2.44 -4.32 -33.88
C GLY A 4 -3.61 -3.95 -32.98
N ILE A 5 -4.58 -4.83 -32.88
CA ILE A 5 -5.74 -4.67 -31.99
C ILE A 5 -5.17 -4.51 -30.56
N LEU A 6 -5.42 -3.38 -29.94
CA LEU A 6 -5.04 -3.14 -28.53
C LEU A 6 -5.68 -4.22 -27.64
N PRO A 7 -4.97 -4.69 -26.62
CA PRO A 7 -5.58 -5.58 -25.61
C PRO A 7 -6.85 -4.97 -25.02
N SER A 8 -7.82 -5.80 -24.66
CA SER A 8 -9.14 -5.36 -24.17
C SER A 8 -9.07 -4.41 -23.00
N TYR A 9 -8.11 -4.57 -22.08
CA TYR A 9 -7.94 -3.71 -20.93
C TYR A 9 -7.52 -2.27 -21.32
N LEU A 10 -6.97 -2.05 -22.52
CA LEU A 10 -6.65 -0.73 -23.06
C LEU A 10 -7.76 -0.22 -24.00
N SER A 11 -8.26 -1.07 -24.89
CA SER A 11 -9.28 -0.67 -25.87
C SER A 11 -10.65 -0.32 -25.23
N MET A 12 -10.95 -0.90 -24.06
CA MET A 12 -12.17 -0.64 -23.30
C MET A 12 -11.99 0.40 -22.19
N ALA A 13 -10.76 0.87 -21.94
CA ALA A 13 -10.49 1.82 -20.89
C ALA A 13 -11.15 3.16 -21.17
N LYS A 14 -11.89 3.68 -20.18
CA LYS A 14 -12.47 5.02 -20.21
C LYS A 14 -11.84 5.88 -19.12
N PRO A 15 -11.48 7.12 -19.41
CA PRO A 15 -10.95 8.01 -18.37
C PRO A 15 -12.07 8.38 -17.38
N ASN A 16 -11.72 8.56 -16.13
CA ASN A 16 -12.65 9.07 -15.13
C ASN A 16 -13.04 10.51 -15.48
N PRO A 17 -14.32 10.80 -15.75
CA PRO A 17 -14.75 12.11 -16.18
C PRO A 17 -14.63 13.17 -15.06
N ALA A 18 -14.60 14.45 -15.45
CA ALA A 18 -14.34 15.56 -14.52
C ALA A 18 -15.41 15.68 -13.42
N GLU A 19 -16.66 15.38 -13.72
CA GLU A 19 -17.81 15.44 -12.80
C GLU A 19 -17.69 14.43 -11.63
N ASN A 20 -16.98 13.32 -11.83
CA ASN A 20 -16.76 12.31 -10.79
C ASN A 20 -15.55 12.61 -9.89
N ARG A 21 -14.83 13.71 -10.16
CA ARG A 21 -13.62 14.05 -9.40
C ARG A 21 -13.94 14.88 -8.17
N THR A 22 -13.27 14.56 -7.08
CA THR A 22 -13.52 15.16 -5.77
C THR A 22 -12.27 15.85 -5.21
N PRO A 23 -12.42 16.82 -4.27
CA PRO A 23 -11.28 17.44 -3.62
C PRO A 23 -10.52 16.44 -2.75
N TRP A 24 -9.21 16.66 -2.58
CA TRP A 24 -8.29 15.80 -1.85
C TRP A 24 -8.75 15.40 -0.44
N TYR A 25 -9.41 16.28 0.30
CA TYR A 25 -9.90 16.04 1.65
C TYR A 25 -11.14 15.13 1.72
N LYS A 26 -11.79 14.86 0.60
CA LYS A 26 -12.92 13.90 0.49
C LYS A 26 -12.50 12.54 -0.09
N SER A 27 -11.32 12.44 -0.69
CA SER A 27 -10.87 11.23 -1.40
C SER A 27 -9.49 10.78 -0.94
N THR A 28 -8.43 11.39 -1.47
CA THR A 28 -7.04 10.93 -1.34
C THR A 28 -6.54 10.94 0.10
N ALA A 29 -6.75 12.05 0.83
CA ALA A 29 -6.24 12.17 2.19
C ALA A 29 -6.87 11.17 3.16
N PRO A 30 -8.21 11.04 3.28
CA PRO A 30 -8.80 10.06 4.19
C PRO A 30 -8.50 8.61 3.79
N ALA A 31 -8.39 8.33 2.48
CA ALA A 31 -8.07 6.98 2.01
C ALA A 31 -6.66 6.55 2.44
N TYR A 32 -5.64 7.39 2.22
CA TYR A 32 -4.28 7.09 2.65
C TYR A 32 -4.13 7.11 4.18
N ALA A 33 -4.75 8.06 4.87
CA ALA A 33 -4.75 8.06 6.33
C ALA A 33 -5.31 6.75 6.91
N GLY A 34 -6.36 6.20 6.29
CA GLY A 34 -6.92 4.90 6.64
C GLY A 34 -5.95 3.73 6.47
N ILE A 35 -5.08 3.78 5.44
CA ILE A 35 -4.03 2.78 5.21
C ILE A 35 -3.01 2.81 6.36
N PHE A 36 -2.56 3.99 6.79
CA PHE A 36 -1.58 4.11 7.87
C PHE A 36 -2.16 3.90 9.26
N LEU A 37 -3.46 4.08 9.45
CA LEU A 37 -4.15 3.75 10.71
C LEU A 37 -4.39 2.24 10.88
N TRP A 38 -4.13 1.43 9.88
CA TRP A 38 -4.16 -0.02 10.03
C TRP A 38 -2.98 -0.48 10.91
N VAL A 39 -3.27 -1.24 11.96
CA VAL A 39 -2.30 -1.66 12.98
C VAL A 39 -1.05 -2.33 12.44
N VAL A 40 -1.15 -3.02 11.31
CA VAL A 40 -0.01 -3.67 10.62
C VAL A 40 1.10 -2.67 10.27
N PHE A 41 0.76 -1.41 9.98
CA PHE A 41 1.75 -0.38 9.67
C PHE A 41 2.71 -0.11 10.84
N TYR A 42 2.17 0.06 12.03
CA TYR A 42 2.97 0.45 13.20
C TYR A 42 3.28 -0.69 14.16
N MET A 43 2.83 -1.92 13.86
CA MET A 43 3.07 -3.06 14.74
C MET A 43 4.55 -3.34 14.92
N GLU A 44 5.32 -3.34 13.84
CA GLU A 44 6.76 -3.60 13.82
C GLU A 44 7.62 -2.33 13.66
N ILE A 45 7.01 -1.14 13.72
CA ILE A 45 7.73 0.11 13.39
C ILE A 45 8.89 0.41 14.35
N ALA A 46 8.80 -0.05 15.58
CA ALA A 46 9.84 0.11 16.59
C ALA A 46 10.83 -1.05 16.65
N ASN A 47 10.47 -2.20 16.05
CA ASN A 47 11.30 -3.38 16.06
C ASN A 47 12.56 -3.21 15.19
N GLY A 48 13.73 -3.38 15.79
CA GLY A 48 15.02 -3.13 15.12
C GLY A 48 15.30 -1.64 14.79
N THR A 49 14.44 -0.72 15.22
CA THR A 49 14.60 0.73 15.06
C THR A 49 14.88 1.42 16.38
N LEU A 50 13.96 1.41 17.34
CA LEU A 50 14.19 2.02 18.67
C LEU A 50 15.39 1.42 19.37
N SER A 51 15.54 0.10 19.39
CA SER A 51 16.68 -0.58 20.01
C SER A 51 18.04 -0.25 19.38
N GLN A 52 18.07 0.26 18.16
CA GLN A 52 19.29 0.59 17.42
C GLN A 52 19.52 2.11 17.30
N ALA A 53 18.48 2.89 17.03
CA ALA A 53 18.58 4.31 16.72
C ALA A 53 18.16 5.21 17.89
N GLY A 54 17.48 4.66 18.90
CA GLY A 54 16.82 5.48 19.91
C GLY A 54 15.62 6.24 19.35
N LEU A 55 14.90 6.96 20.22
CA LEU A 55 13.65 7.63 19.83
C LEU A 55 13.88 8.77 18.83
N GLY A 56 14.86 9.63 19.06
CA GLY A 56 15.09 10.82 18.24
C GLY A 56 15.41 10.50 16.79
N LEU A 57 16.36 9.58 16.52
CA LEU A 57 16.71 9.18 15.16
C LEU A 57 15.64 8.33 14.52
N SER A 58 14.88 7.53 15.28
CA SER A 58 13.73 6.80 14.75
C SER A 58 12.63 7.75 14.26
N LEU A 59 12.32 8.81 15.00
CA LEU A 59 11.37 9.84 14.57
C LEU A 59 11.88 10.62 13.36
N LEU A 60 13.16 10.96 13.31
CA LEU A 60 13.76 11.61 12.14
C LEU A 60 13.68 10.71 10.90
N GLY A 61 14.01 9.44 11.05
CA GLY A 61 13.91 8.44 9.98
C GLY A 61 12.48 8.26 9.49
N LEU A 62 11.49 8.29 10.40
CA LEU A 62 10.06 8.25 10.07
C LEU A 62 9.64 9.45 9.20
N VAL A 63 10.06 10.67 9.56
CA VAL A 63 9.77 11.88 8.78
C VAL A 63 10.38 11.81 7.39
N ILE A 64 11.64 11.36 7.29
CA ILE A 64 12.32 11.20 6.00
C ILE A 64 11.63 10.12 5.16
N ALA A 65 11.25 9.00 5.77
CA ALA A 65 10.49 7.95 5.08
C ALA A 65 9.14 8.46 4.56
N ALA A 66 8.44 9.28 5.35
CA ALA A 66 7.17 9.89 4.95
C ALA A 66 7.32 10.81 3.73
N LEU A 67 8.40 11.60 3.68
CA LEU A 67 8.73 12.44 2.52
C LEU A 67 9.11 11.58 1.30
N ILE A 68 9.89 10.52 1.48
CA ILE A 68 10.22 9.56 0.41
C ILE A 68 8.94 8.93 -0.14
N CYS A 69 8.02 8.47 0.70
CA CYS A 69 6.73 7.92 0.29
C CYS A 69 5.95 8.91 -0.57
N HIS A 70 5.87 10.17 -0.15
CA HIS A 70 5.16 11.20 -0.91
C HIS A 70 5.85 11.54 -2.23
N PHE A 71 7.13 11.94 -2.19
CA PHE A 71 7.78 12.52 -3.37
C PHE A 71 8.25 11.49 -4.38
N LEU A 72 8.77 10.33 -3.94
CA LEU A 72 9.30 9.33 -4.85
C LEU A 72 8.25 8.30 -5.27
N PHE A 73 7.42 7.82 -4.32
CA PHE A 73 6.52 6.70 -4.62
C PHE A 73 5.13 7.13 -5.06
N TYR A 74 4.59 8.24 -4.51
CA TYR A 74 3.21 8.65 -4.78
C TYR A 74 3.08 9.76 -5.83
N LEU A 75 3.92 10.79 -5.79
CA LEU A 75 3.67 12.04 -6.53
C LEU A 75 3.53 11.81 -8.03
N VAL A 76 4.47 11.11 -8.67
CA VAL A 76 4.38 10.86 -10.11
C VAL A 76 3.22 9.95 -10.47
N PRO A 77 2.98 8.81 -9.81
CA PRO A 77 1.74 8.05 -9.98
C PRO A 77 0.47 8.91 -9.87
N GLY A 78 0.36 9.72 -8.81
CA GLY A 78 -0.80 10.61 -8.62
C GLY A 78 -0.97 11.64 -9.75
N LEU A 79 0.14 12.21 -10.23
CA LEU A 79 0.14 13.13 -11.37
C LEU A 79 -0.29 12.45 -12.69
N TYR A 80 0.12 11.22 -12.91
CA TYR A 80 -0.39 10.43 -14.04
C TYR A 80 -1.90 10.25 -13.94
N GLY A 81 -2.40 9.85 -12.77
CA GLY A 81 -3.83 9.63 -12.56
C GLY A 81 -4.67 10.87 -12.86
N VAL A 82 -4.34 12.03 -12.26
CA VAL A 82 -5.11 13.27 -12.44
C VAL A 82 -5.05 13.81 -13.86
N LYS A 83 -3.91 13.65 -14.55
CA LYS A 83 -3.73 14.15 -15.92
C LYS A 83 -4.42 13.27 -16.96
N THR A 84 -4.50 11.96 -16.73
CA THR A 84 -5.05 11.02 -17.72
C THR A 84 -6.48 10.59 -17.40
N GLY A 85 -6.85 10.56 -16.12
CA GLY A 85 -8.10 9.94 -15.67
C GLY A 85 -8.10 8.42 -15.74
N TYR A 86 -6.98 7.78 -16.13
CA TYR A 86 -6.87 6.34 -16.27
C TYR A 86 -6.29 5.66 -15.03
N PRO A 87 -6.67 4.39 -14.77
CA PRO A 87 -6.13 3.60 -13.67
C PRO A 87 -4.70 3.12 -13.92
N LEU A 88 -4.06 2.63 -12.85
CA LEU A 88 -2.66 2.21 -12.84
C LEU A 88 -2.29 1.24 -13.98
N TYR A 89 -3.10 0.22 -14.26
CA TYR A 89 -2.80 -0.78 -15.28
C TYR A 89 -2.85 -0.23 -16.72
N VAL A 90 -3.63 0.82 -16.97
CA VAL A 90 -3.63 1.55 -18.25
C VAL A 90 -2.41 2.45 -18.35
N VAL A 91 -2.18 3.27 -17.33
CA VAL A 91 -1.04 4.20 -17.29
C VAL A 91 0.30 3.47 -17.36
N GLY A 92 0.44 2.34 -16.67
CA GLY A 92 1.64 1.51 -16.68
C GLY A 92 2.03 0.94 -18.06
N SER A 93 1.11 0.96 -19.03
CA SER A 93 1.39 0.51 -20.40
C SER A 93 2.39 1.42 -21.16
N SER A 94 2.63 2.66 -20.71
CA SER A 94 3.71 3.49 -21.23
C SER A 94 5.08 2.97 -20.79
N THR A 95 5.18 2.53 -19.55
CA THR A 95 6.44 2.06 -18.94
C THR A 95 6.73 0.61 -19.29
N TYR A 96 5.69 -0.24 -19.39
CA TYR A 96 5.85 -1.71 -19.57
C TYR A 96 5.37 -2.24 -20.91
N GLY A 97 4.70 -1.42 -21.72
CA GLY A 97 4.14 -1.81 -23.02
C GLY A 97 2.73 -2.37 -22.94
N THR A 98 2.05 -2.47 -24.09
CA THR A 98 0.65 -2.93 -24.18
C THR A 98 0.47 -4.38 -23.75
N ALA A 99 1.44 -5.26 -23.99
CA ALA A 99 1.44 -6.64 -23.51
C ALA A 99 2.05 -6.72 -22.10
N GLY A 100 3.09 -5.93 -21.84
CA GLY A 100 3.77 -5.91 -20.55
C GLY A 100 2.94 -5.31 -19.43
N GLY A 101 2.15 -4.28 -19.68
CA GLY A 101 1.27 -3.65 -18.69
C GLY A 101 0.22 -4.60 -18.10
N PHE A 102 -0.06 -5.70 -18.81
CA PHE A 102 -0.87 -6.78 -18.31
C PHE A 102 -0.24 -7.45 -17.05
N LEU A 103 1.07 -7.71 -17.08
CA LEU A 103 1.77 -8.31 -15.95
C LEU A 103 2.17 -7.26 -14.92
N MET A 104 2.75 -6.15 -15.36
CA MET A 104 3.26 -5.07 -14.51
C MET A 104 2.74 -3.71 -14.97
N PRO A 105 2.03 -3.01 -14.10
CA PRO A 105 1.70 -3.35 -12.72
C PRO A 105 0.41 -4.18 -12.55
N GLY A 106 -0.32 -4.49 -13.61
CA GLY A 106 -1.67 -5.04 -13.56
C GLY A 106 -1.79 -6.30 -12.68
N LEU A 107 -1.33 -7.44 -13.17
CA LEU A 107 -1.46 -8.72 -12.46
C LEU A 107 -0.67 -8.73 -11.14
N LEU A 108 0.53 -8.14 -11.12
CA LEU A 108 1.38 -8.09 -9.93
C LEU A 108 0.68 -7.37 -8.77
N MET A 109 -0.02 -6.25 -9.04
CA MET A 109 -0.82 -5.56 -8.02
C MET A 109 -1.87 -6.50 -7.41
N GLY A 110 -2.62 -7.22 -8.23
CA GLY A 110 -3.64 -8.15 -7.77
C GLY A 110 -3.08 -9.29 -6.92
N ILE A 111 -1.95 -9.87 -7.32
CA ILE A 111 -1.29 -10.96 -6.60
C ILE A 111 -0.80 -10.48 -5.22
N LEU A 112 -0.15 -9.32 -5.14
CA LEU A 112 0.36 -8.78 -3.87
C LEU A 112 -0.76 -8.39 -2.90
N GLN A 113 -1.97 -8.09 -3.40
CA GLN A 113 -3.12 -7.86 -2.53
C GLN A 113 -3.53 -9.13 -1.76
N PHE A 114 -3.31 -10.32 -2.30
CA PHE A 114 -3.50 -11.56 -1.55
C PHE A 114 -2.42 -11.75 -0.47
N GLY A 115 -1.20 -11.25 -0.68
CA GLY A 115 -0.18 -11.14 0.36
C GLY A 115 -0.64 -10.23 1.51
N TRP A 116 -1.18 -9.05 1.19
CA TRP A 116 -1.77 -8.14 2.18
C TRP A 116 -2.99 -8.76 2.90
N LEU A 117 -3.82 -9.50 2.19
CA LEU A 117 -4.93 -10.24 2.80
C LEU A 117 -4.42 -11.31 3.77
N ALA A 118 -3.34 -12.01 3.43
CA ALA A 118 -2.72 -13.00 4.32
C ALA A 118 -2.21 -12.38 5.62
N VAL A 119 -1.51 -11.24 5.53
CA VAL A 119 -1.08 -10.45 6.69
C VAL A 119 -2.27 -10.04 7.54
N ASN A 120 -3.32 -9.53 6.92
CA ASN A 120 -4.53 -9.11 7.63
C ASN A 120 -5.18 -10.27 8.39
N ILE A 121 -5.36 -11.42 7.72
CA ILE A 121 -5.92 -12.62 8.32
C ILE A 121 -5.08 -13.05 9.54
N ALA A 122 -3.76 -13.11 9.38
CA ALA A 122 -2.86 -13.59 10.43
C ALA A 122 -2.86 -12.67 11.65
N VAL A 123 -2.72 -11.36 11.45
CA VAL A 123 -2.68 -10.37 12.54
C VAL A 123 -4.04 -10.29 13.25
N SER A 124 -5.14 -10.22 12.50
CA SER A 124 -6.49 -10.13 13.09
C SER A 124 -6.83 -11.40 13.89
N THR A 125 -6.47 -12.57 13.37
CA THR A 125 -6.67 -13.85 14.07
C THR A 125 -5.83 -13.92 15.36
N ASN A 126 -4.57 -13.48 15.33
CA ASN A 126 -3.73 -13.41 16.51
C ASN A 126 -4.34 -12.49 17.58
N PHE A 127 -4.84 -11.32 17.18
CA PHE A 127 -5.49 -10.37 18.09
C PHE A 127 -6.78 -10.94 18.70
N ILE A 128 -7.61 -11.63 17.92
CA ILE A 128 -8.78 -12.30 18.42
C ILE A 128 -8.40 -13.33 19.50
N LEU A 129 -7.38 -14.15 19.26
CA LEU A 129 -6.93 -15.13 20.25
C LEU A 129 -6.41 -14.46 21.53
N GLN A 130 -5.62 -13.39 21.40
CA GLN A 130 -5.11 -12.63 22.54
C GLN A 130 -6.23 -11.97 23.34
N ALA A 131 -7.28 -11.48 22.69
CA ALA A 131 -8.49 -10.94 23.35
C ALA A 131 -9.18 -12.00 24.24
N PHE A 132 -9.16 -13.26 23.83
CA PHE A 132 -9.65 -14.40 24.62
C PHE A 132 -8.63 -14.98 25.61
N GLY A 133 -7.53 -14.26 25.88
CA GLY A 133 -6.53 -14.64 26.86
C GLY A 133 -5.58 -15.76 26.41
N LYS A 134 -5.50 -16.03 25.11
CA LYS A 134 -4.46 -16.91 24.54
C LYS A 134 -3.17 -16.14 24.35
N PRO A 135 -2.00 -16.79 24.45
CA PRO A 135 -0.72 -16.15 24.14
C PRO A 135 -0.66 -15.77 22.66
N SER A 136 0.22 -14.82 22.30
CA SER A 136 0.56 -14.54 20.90
C SER A 136 1.02 -15.84 20.22
N VAL A 137 0.64 -16.00 18.95
CA VAL A 137 1.07 -17.15 18.13
C VAL A 137 2.52 -17.02 17.64
N MET A 138 3.14 -15.85 17.82
CA MET A 138 4.57 -15.65 17.62
C MET A 138 5.23 -15.56 19.00
N ASP A 139 6.27 -16.35 19.24
CA ASP A 139 7.08 -16.24 20.45
C ASP A 139 8.16 -15.15 20.33
N ALA A 140 8.88 -14.93 21.41
CA ALA A 140 9.96 -13.95 21.46
C ALA A 140 11.17 -14.29 20.53
N ALA A 141 11.27 -15.53 20.08
CA ALA A 141 12.27 -15.98 19.10
C ALA A 141 11.77 -15.84 17.64
N GLY A 142 10.54 -15.35 17.44
CA GLY A 142 9.92 -15.22 16.11
C GLY A 142 9.45 -16.56 15.54
N GLN A 143 9.23 -17.58 16.38
CA GLN A 143 8.69 -18.86 15.96
C GLN A 143 7.17 -18.85 16.03
N PHE A 144 6.53 -19.40 14.98
CA PHE A 144 5.08 -19.48 14.88
C PHE A 144 4.52 -20.74 15.56
N HIS A 145 3.57 -20.54 16.46
CA HIS A 145 2.85 -21.58 17.20
C HIS A 145 1.37 -21.57 16.81
N GLY A 146 1.05 -22.18 15.65
CA GLY A 146 -0.31 -22.30 15.16
C GLY A 146 -1.18 -23.22 16.02
N SER A 147 -2.49 -22.96 16.00
CA SER A 147 -3.49 -23.81 16.67
C SER A 147 -4.68 -24.06 15.76
N ALA A 148 -5.48 -25.09 16.06
CA ALA A 148 -6.73 -25.34 15.33
C ALA A 148 -7.68 -24.12 15.41
N ALA A 149 -7.74 -23.44 16.57
CA ALA A 149 -8.54 -22.24 16.74
C ALA A 149 -8.04 -21.10 15.81
N PHE A 150 -6.72 -20.91 15.68
CA PHE A 150 -6.14 -19.96 14.75
C PHE A 150 -6.59 -20.26 13.31
N THR A 151 -6.48 -21.52 12.88
CA THR A 151 -6.86 -21.92 11.52
C THR A 151 -8.34 -21.69 11.24
N ILE A 152 -9.22 -22.04 12.17
CA ILE A 152 -10.67 -21.85 12.01
C ILE A 152 -11.01 -20.35 11.90
N ILE A 153 -10.48 -19.53 12.79
CA ILE A 153 -10.73 -18.08 12.78
C ILE A 153 -10.18 -17.46 11.48
N ALA A 154 -8.97 -17.86 11.06
CA ALA A 154 -8.36 -17.40 9.81
C ALA A 154 -9.23 -17.69 8.58
N ILE A 155 -9.80 -18.89 8.49
CA ILE A 155 -10.71 -19.28 7.40
C ILE A 155 -11.98 -18.42 7.44
N ILE A 156 -12.62 -18.29 8.60
CA ILE A 156 -13.84 -17.48 8.75
C ILE A 156 -13.56 -16.04 8.34
N TRP A 157 -12.44 -15.46 8.78
CA TRP A 157 -12.05 -14.08 8.46
C TRP A 157 -11.88 -13.88 6.96
N ALA A 158 -11.17 -14.81 6.29
CA ALA A 158 -10.96 -14.79 4.85
C ALA A 158 -12.29 -14.86 4.08
N VAL A 159 -13.17 -15.77 4.45
CA VAL A 159 -14.48 -15.94 3.82
C VAL A 159 -15.34 -14.68 3.95
N LEU A 160 -15.38 -14.07 5.13
CA LEU A 160 -16.12 -12.84 5.35
C LEU A 160 -15.56 -11.67 4.53
N ALA A 161 -14.24 -11.50 4.47
CA ALA A 161 -13.60 -10.44 3.71
C ALA A 161 -13.86 -10.59 2.20
N VAL A 162 -13.75 -11.80 1.66
CA VAL A 162 -14.06 -12.09 0.25
C VAL A 162 -15.54 -11.88 -0.04
N PHE A 163 -16.43 -12.32 0.83
CA PHE A 163 -17.87 -12.11 0.66
C PHE A 163 -18.21 -10.62 0.50
N VAL A 164 -17.68 -9.76 1.38
CA VAL A 164 -17.88 -8.31 1.27
C VAL A 164 -17.27 -7.75 -0.02
N ALA A 165 -16.08 -8.19 -0.41
CA ALA A 165 -15.40 -7.73 -1.63
C ALA A 165 -16.18 -8.10 -2.91
N VAL A 166 -16.78 -9.29 -2.95
CA VAL A 166 -17.62 -9.75 -4.06
C VAL A 166 -18.88 -8.90 -4.21
N LYS A 167 -19.48 -8.45 -3.09
CA LYS A 167 -20.65 -7.56 -3.10
C LYS A 167 -20.37 -6.19 -3.69
N GLY A 168 -19.10 -5.77 -3.75
CA GLY A 168 -18.66 -4.57 -4.44
C GLY A 168 -18.27 -3.40 -3.55
N ILE A 169 -17.76 -2.34 -4.19
CA ILE A 169 -17.13 -1.17 -3.53
C ILE A 169 -18.05 -0.47 -2.51
N GLN A 170 -19.35 -0.44 -2.75
CA GLN A 170 -20.30 0.19 -1.86
C GLN A 170 -20.37 -0.48 -0.46
N TYR A 171 -20.18 -1.78 -0.40
CA TYR A 171 -20.14 -2.53 0.87
C TYR A 171 -18.77 -2.38 1.54
N VAL A 172 -17.68 -2.45 0.76
CA VAL A 172 -16.32 -2.15 1.25
C VAL A 172 -16.28 -0.74 1.81
N GLY A 173 -16.85 0.26 1.11
CA GLY A 173 -16.93 1.65 1.57
C GLY A 173 -17.67 1.80 2.90
N LYS A 174 -18.82 1.15 3.07
CA LYS A 174 -19.56 1.18 4.35
C LYS A 174 -18.72 0.65 5.52
N VAL A 175 -18.01 -0.45 5.32
CA VAL A 175 -17.10 -1.03 6.32
C VAL A 175 -15.94 -0.07 6.62
N SER A 176 -15.40 0.60 5.61
CA SER A 176 -14.21 1.45 5.72
C SER A 176 -14.49 2.86 6.26
N THR A 177 -15.75 3.29 6.36
CA THR A 177 -16.06 4.68 6.74
C THR A 177 -15.75 4.99 8.21
N PHE A 178 -16.07 4.08 9.12
CA PHE A 178 -15.94 4.32 10.56
C PHE A 178 -14.79 3.55 11.21
N LEU A 179 -14.42 2.39 10.67
CA LEU A 179 -13.43 1.52 11.30
C LEU A 179 -12.03 2.15 11.45
N PRO A 180 -11.52 3.03 10.56
CA PRO A 180 -10.21 3.65 10.75
C PRO A 180 -10.12 4.62 11.95
N ILE A 181 -11.24 5.12 12.46
CA ILE A 181 -11.27 5.99 13.66
C ILE A 181 -10.89 5.19 14.90
N VAL A 182 -11.26 3.92 14.95
CA VAL A 182 -11.00 3.05 16.12
C VAL A 182 -9.51 2.91 16.41
N PRO A 183 -8.63 2.56 15.45
CA PRO A 183 -7.18 2.53 15.68
C PRO A 183 -6.61 3.86 16.14
N LEU A 184 -7.07 4.97 15.59
CA LEU A 184 -6.59 6.30 16.03
C LEU A 184 -6.87 6.55 17.51
N ILE A 185 -8.09 6.24 17.96
CA ILE A 185 -8.46 6.38 19.39
C ILE A 185 -7.59 5.45 20.24
N MET A 186 -7.37 4.20 19.80
CA MET A 186 -6.54 3.24 20.54
C MET A 186 -5.08 3.68 20.63
N ILE A 187 -4.50 4.19 19.53
CA ILE A 187 -3.15 4.75 19.51
C ILE A 187 -3.04 5.92 20.51
N LEU A 188 -4.02 6.82 20.52
CA LEU A 188 -4.02 7.96 21.44
C LEU A 188 -4.09 7.51 22.90
N ILE A 189 -4.92 6.51 23.22
CA ILE A 189 -5.00 5.95 24.58
C ILE A 189 -3.65 5.40 25.02
N VAL A 190 -3.01 4.56 24.18
CA VAL A 190 -1.70 3.97 24.47
C VAL A 190 -0.63 5.06 24.59
N PHE A 191 -0.65 6.04 23.68
CA PHE A 191 0.28 7.18 23.71
C PHE A 191 0.18 7.96 25.02
N PHE A 192 -1.01 8.39 25.44
CA PHE A 192 -1.17 9.16 26.67
C PHE A 192 -0.87 8.33 27.93
N THR A 193 -0.98 7.00 27.86
CA THR A 193 -0.59 6.13 28.96
C THR A 193 0.92 6.12 29.20
N TYR A 194 1.72 6.12 28.13
CA TYR A 194 3.17 5.87 28.24
C TYR A 194 4.06 7.07 27.89
N VAL A 195 3.54 8.16 27.30
CA VAL A 195 4.35 9.31 26.85
C VAL A 195 5.18 9.93 27.96
N GLY A 196 4.71 9.90 29.21
CA GLY A 196 5.42 10.48 30.38
C GLY A 196 6.80 9.86 30.60
N SER A 197 6.97 8.56 30.33
CA SER A 197 8.23 7.83 30.51
C SER A 197 9.06 7.71 29.23
N ALA A 198 8.64 8.33 28.11
CA ALA A 198 9.36 8.21 26.85
C ALA A 198 10.77 8.80 26.89
N GLY A 199 11.02 9.80 27.73
CA GLY A 199 12.33 10.41 27.97
C GLY A 199 13.29 9.53 28.79
N GLU A 200 12.79 8.51 29.48
CA GLU A 200 13.57 7.58 30.30
C GLU A 200 14.14 6.42 29.47
N TYR A 201 13.63 6.24 28.24
CA TYR A 201 14.10 5.19 27.35
C TYR A 201 15.49 5.48 26.80
N THR A 202 16.40 4.52 26.97
CA THR A 202 17.75 4.54 26.38
C THR A 202 17.97 3.25 25.56
N PRO A 203 18.56 3.35 24.35
CA PRO A 203 18.92 2.16 23.60
C PRO A 203 19.91 1.27 24.38
N PRO A 204 19.87 -0.05 24.16
CA PRO A 204 20.84 -0.96 24.80
C PRO A 204 22.27 -0.69 24.34
N GLU A 205 23.24 -1.17 25.13
CA GLU A 205 24.65 -1.13 24.76
C GLU A 205 24.90 -1.86 23.44
N GLY A 206 25.79 -1.31 22.59
CA GLY A 206 26.09 -1.86 21.27
C GLY A 206 25.09 -1.50 20.17
N ALA A 207 24.15 -0.60 20.46
CA ALA A 207 23.23 -0.08 19.44
C ALA A 207 23.97 0.54 18.24
N ARG A 208 23.42 0.36 17.06
CA ARG A 208 23.94 0.87 15.78
C ARG A 208 22.98 1.89 15.18
N PRO A 209 23.09 3.21 15.49
CA PRO A 209 22.09 4.21 15.18
C PRO A 209 21.75 4.30 13.68
N ILE A 210 22.74 4.23 12.80
CA ILE A 210 22.53 4.28 11.35
C ILE A 210 21.73 3.06 10.86
N VAL A 211 21.94 1.88 11.43
CA VAL A 211 21.19 0.68 11.06
C VAL A 211 19.70 0.87 11.42
N GLY A 212 19.40 1.32 12.62
CA GLY A 212 18.00 1.58 13.02
C GLY A 212 17.34 2.67 12.20
N PHE A 213 18.07 3.75 11.89
CA PHE A 213 17.61 4.84 11.03
C PHE A 213 17.27 4.36 9.60
N LEU A 214 18.12 3.54 8.98
CA LEU A 214 17.84 2.98 7.65
C LEU A 214 16.72 1.93 7.69
N THR A 215 16.63 1.19 8.79
CA THR A 215 15.59 0.16 8.97
C THR A 215 14.19 0.76 9.04
N ILE A 216 13.98 1.87 9.75
CA ILE A 216 12.65 2.52 9.78
C ILE A 216 12.25 3.02 8.39
N ILE A 217 13.20 3.55 7.62
CA ILE A 217 12.93 3.96 6.23
C ILE A 217 12.53 2.74 5.40
N ALA A 218 13.23 1.61 5.53
CA ALA A 218 12.90 0.39 4.81
C ALA A 218 11.50 -0.16 5.17
N ILE A 219 11.14 -0.16 6.45
CA ILE A 219 9.83 -0.61 6.93
C ILE A 219 8.71 0.26 6.35
N VAL A 220 8.82 1.57 6.52
CA VAL A 220 7.77 2.52 6.12
C VAL A 220 7.59 2.55 4.60
N VAL A 221 8.68 2.65 3.85
CA VAL A 221 8.64 2.68 2.38
C VAL A 221 8.21 1.32 1.81
N GLY A 222 8.67 0.22 2.41
CA GLY A 222 8.26 -1.12 2.01
C GLY A 222 6.76 -1.36 2.20
N PHE A 223 6.22 -0.98 3.35
CA PHE A 223 4.77 -1.00 3.60
C PHE A 223 4.00 -0.19 2.55
N PHE A 224 4.51 0.99 2.18
CA PHE A 224 3.81 1.93 1.32
C PHE A 224 3.92 1.64 -0.18
N ALA A 225 4.89 0.88 -0.65
CA ALA A 225 5.27 0.82 -2.06
C ALA A 225 4.12 0.47 -3.02
N THR A 226 3.24 -0.49 -2.69
CA THR A 226 2.03 -0.78 -3.49
C THR A 226 1.03 0.37 -3.46
N ALA A 227 0.81 0.98 -2.31
CA ALA A 227 -0.09 2.12 -2.15
C ALA A 227 0.45 3.36 -2.89
N GLY A 228 1.78 3.52 -2.97
CA GLY A 228 2.45 4.55 -3.76
C GLY A 228 2.13 4.43 -5.24
N ALA A 229 2.31 3.24 -5.83
CA ALA A 229 1.96 2.97 -7.22
C ALA A 229 0.45 3.13 -7.49
N ALA A 230 -0.40 2.70 -6.55
CA ALA A 230 -1.85 2.94 -6.59
C ALA A 230 -2.22 4.43 -6.53
N GLY A 231 -1.26 5.31 -6.31
CA GLY A 231 -1.42 6.76 -6.44
C GLY A 231 -2.05 7.19 -7.76
N VAL A 232 -1.88 6.41 -8.84
CA VAL A 232 -2.57 6.62 -10.11
C VAL A 232 -4.09 6.53 -9.92
N ASP A 233 -4.56 5.49 -9.24
CA ASP A 233 -6.00 5.24 -9.03
C ASP A 233 -6.64 6.27 -8.10
N PHE A 234 -5.90 6.75 -7.10
CA PHE A 234 -6.35 7.87 -6.26
C PHE A 234 -6.29 9.21 -7.01
N GLY A 235 -5.22 9.44 -7.76
CA GLY A 235 -5.00 10.65 -8.54
C GLY A 235 -6.07 10.88 -9.61
N MET A 236 -6.55 9.82 -10.27
CA MET A 236 -7.62 9.94 -11.27
C MET A 236 -8.95 10.43 -10.68
N GLY A 237 -9.13 10.31 -9.36
CA GLY A 237 -10.29 10.85 -8.64
C GLY A 237 -10.12 12.29 -8.17
N ASN A 238 -8.94 12.91 -8.31
CA ASN A 238 -8.66 14.28 -7.92
C ASN A 238 -9.02 15.28 -9.03
N ARG A 239 -9.44 16.50 -8.66
CA ARG A 239 -9.85 17.54 -9.60
C ARG A 239 -8.68 18.13 -10.39
N ASN A 240 -7.53 18.27 -9.74
CA ASN A 240 -6.34 18.93 -10.28
C ASN A 240 -5.05 18.51 -9.58
N THR A 241 -3.91 18.98 -10.06
CA THR A 241 -2.58 18.67 -9.52
C THR A 241 -2.38 19.15 -8.08
N LYS A 242 -3.01 20.28 -7.69
CA LYS A 242 -2.97 20.79 -6.32
C LYS A 242 -3.63 19.80 -5.34
N ASP A 243 -4.74 19.18 -5.75
CA ASP A 243 -5.40 18.15 -4.96
C ASP A 243 -4.50 16.89 -4.79
N VAL A 244 -3.69 16.54 -5.80
CA VAL A 244 -2.70 15.45 -5.68
C VAL A 244 -1.64 15.82 -4.64
N HIS A 245 -1.04 17.01 -4.72
CA HIS A 245 -0.02 17.44 -3.75
C HIS A 245 -0.56 17.51 -2.33
N LEU A 246 -1.69 18.19 -2.12
CA LEU A 246 -2.27 18.35 -0.78
C LEU A 246 -2.76 17.02 -0.21
N GLY A 247 -3.37 16.17 -1.05
CA GLY A 247 -3.80 14.84 -0.65
C GLY A 247 -2.64 13.95 -0.22
N GLY A 248 -1.51 14.02 -0.92
CA GLY A 248 -0.31 13.29 -0.57
C GLY A 248 0.39 13.84 0.69
N LEU A 249 0.55 15.17 0.81
CA LEU A 249 1.17 15.77 2.01
C LEU A 249 0.36 15.49 3.27
N THR A 250 -0.96 15.52 3.20
CA THR A 250 -1.81 15.29 4.37
C THR A 250 -2.11 13.81 4.60
N GLY A 251 -2.49 13.08 3.55
CA GLY A 251 -2.89 11.67 3.67
C GLY A 251 -1.71 10.70 3.76
N ILE A 252 -0.52 11.09 3.28
CA ILE A 252 0.68 10.27 3.33
C ILE A 252 1.67 10.83 4.35
N THR A 253 2.24 12.01 4.08
CA THR A 253 3.34 12.52 4.94
C THR A 253 2.88 12.75 6.36
N LEU A 254 1.82 13.53 6.57
CA LEU A 254 1.31 13.82 7.92
C LEU A 254 0.74 12.56 8.58
N ALA A 255 0.02 11.73 7.83
CA ALA A 255 -0.56 10.49 8.36
C ALA A 255 0.51 9.49 8.81
N ILE A 256 1.61 9.30 8.06
CA ILE A 256 2.75 8.46 8.49
C ILE A 256 3.36 9.00 9.78
N VAL A 257 3.59 10.31 9.86
CA VAL A 257 4.20 10.93 11.06
C VAL A 257 3.31 10.74 12.28
N ILE A 258 2.00 10.89 12.14
CA ILE A 258 1.06 10.67 13.26
C ILE A 258 0.93 9.18 13.58
N ALA A 259 0.55 8.36 12.60
CA ALA A 259 0.26 6.94 12.82
C ALA A 259 1.50 6.09 13.14
N GLY A 260 2.70 6.55 12.78
CA GLY A 260 3.97 5.92 13.16
C GLY A 260 4.61 6.56 14.38
N GLY A 261 4.57 7.89 14.48
CA GLY A 261 5.23 8.64 15.56
C GLY A 261 4.60 8.42 16.93
N LEU A 262 3.27 8.45 17.02
CA LEU A 262 2.59 8.19 18.29
C LEU A 262 2.88 6.79 18.85
N PRO A 263 2.80 5.69 18.06
CA PRO A 263 3.23 4.37 18.51
C PRO A 263 4.71 4.28 18.88
N LEU A 264 5.61 4.91 18.10
CA LEU A 264 7.05 4.93 18.46
C LEU A 264 7.30 5.56 19.82
N ILE A 265 6.66 6.71 20.11
CA ILE A 265 6.77 7.39 21.40
C ILE A 265 6.16 6.53 22.51
N ALA A 266 5.00 5.91 22.25
CA ALA A 266 4.33 5.04 23.23
C ALA A 266 5.16 3.80 23.55
N ILE A 267 5.79 3.15 22.55
CA ILE A 267 6.67 2.00 22.76
C ILE A 267 7.91 2.40 23.53
N ALA A 268 8.54 3.54 23.20
CA ALA A 268 9.67 4.07 23.97
C ALA A 268 9.28 4.33 25.43
N GLY A 269 8.11 4.95 25.67
CA GLY A 269 7.59 5.18 27.00
C GLY A 269 7.27 3.90 27.78
N ALA A 270 6.72 2.88 27.11
CA ALA A 270 6.47 1.59 27.74
C ALA A 270 7.78 0.91 28.17
N HIS A 271 8.84 1.01 27.37
CA HIS A 271 10.18 0.53 27.73
C HIS A 271 10.84 1.36 28.82
N GLY A 272 10.63 2.70 28.83
CA GLY A 272 11.09 3.56 29.93
C GLY A 272 10.45 3.20 31.25
N ALA A 273 9.12 2.97 31.25
CA ALA A 273 8.38 2.52 32.43
C ALA A 273 8.65 1.07 32.85
N ASN A 274 9.04 0.20 31.91
CA ASN A 274 9.29 -1.22 32.13
C ASN A 274 10.59 -1.66 31.44
N PRO A 275 11.77 -1.41 32.04
CA PRO A 275 13.06 -1.71 31.42
C PRO A 275 13.29 -3.20 31.09
N ASP A 276 12.58 -4.11 31.77
CA ASP A 276 12.66 -5.55 31.54
C ASP A 276 11.88 -6.02 30.29
N MET A 277 11.13 -5.13 29.66
CA MET A 277 10.38 -5.42 28.43
C MET A 277 11.33 -5.73 27.28
N LYS A 278 11.17 -6.90 26.65
CA LYS A 278 12.08 -7.38 25.58
C LYS A 278 11.59 -7.07 24.18
N SER A 279 10.26 -7.01 23.99
CA SER A 279 9.66 -6.85 22.66
C SER A 279 9.39 -5.39 22.35
N PHE A 280 9.79 -4.95 21.15
CA PHE A 280 9.53 -3.61 20.61
C PHE A 280 8.32 -3.57 19.68
N THR A 281 7.45 -4.57 19.74
CA THR A 281 6.24 -4.59 18.92
C THR A 281 5.10 -3.85 19.65
N PHE A 282 4.19 -3.26 18.87
CA PHE A 282 3.08 -2.49 19.45
C PHE A 282 2.08 -3.38 20.21
N ASP A 283 1.88 -4.63 19.75
CA ASP A 283 1.01 -5.58 20.44
C ASP A 283 1.54 -6.00 21.82
N ALA A 284 2.87 -6.03 22.00
CA ALA A 284 3.47 -6.26 23.32
C ALA A 284 3.14 -5.12 24.30
N VAL A 285 3.09 -3.87 23.83
CA VAL A 285 2.66 -2.72 24.65
C VAL A 285 1.16 -2.79 24.96
N ILE A 286 0.34 -3.20 23.98
CA ILE A 286 -1.09 -3.44 24.21
C ILE A 286 -1.30 -4.54 25.27
N GLN A 287 -0.50 -5.61 25.24
CA GLN A 287 -0.64 -6.76 26.12
C GLN A 287 -0.49 -6.39 27.62
N ILE A 288 0.38 -5.44 27.95
CA ILE A 288 0.58 -4.97 29.34
C ILE A 288 -0.40 -3.84 29.73
N HIS A 289 -1.20 -3.35 28.79
CA HIS A 289 -2.16 -2.28 29.06
C HIS A 289 -3.41 -2.82 29.75
N PHE A 290 -4.01 -2.06 30.71
CA PHE A 290 -5.20 -2.49 31.46
C PHE A 290 -6.44 -2.73 30.57
N LEU A 291 -6.52 -2.13 29.39
CA LEU A 291 -7.59 -2.34 28.40
C LEU A 291 -7.23 -3.37 27.33
N SER A 292 -6.18 -4.17 27.51
CA SER A 292 -5.60 -5.04 26.46
C SER A 292 -6.63 -5.87 25.70
N LYS A 293 -7.53 -6.58 26.41
CA LYS A 293 -8.55 -7.44 25.78
C LYS A 293 -9.49 -6.66 24.86
N ILE A 294 -9.94 -5.48 25.29
CA ILE A 294 -10.83 -4.61 24.50
C ILE A 294 -10.05 -4.07 23.29
N MET A 295 -8.80 -3.64 23.48
CA MET A 295 -7.96 -3.14 22.40
C MET A 295 -7.72 -4.20 21.33
N PHE A 296 -7.40 -5.43 21.71
CA PHE A 296 -7.22 -6.53 20.75
C PHE A 296 -8.48 -6.81 19.93
N VAL A 297 -9.67 -6.81 20.56
CA VAL A 297 -10.96 -6.93 19.82
C VAL A 297 -11.12 -5.78 18.83
N LEU A 298 -10.92 -4.55 19.29
CA LEU A 298 -11.13 -3.36 18.47
C LEU A 298 -10.14 -3.27 17.30
N PHE A 299 -8.87 -3.59 17.52
CA PHE A 299 -7.88 -3.65 16.42
C PHE A 299 -8.18 -4.77 15.43
N ALA A 300 -8.63 -5.94 15.90
CA ALA A 300 -9.08 -7.01 15.01
C ALA A 300 -10.25 -6.55 14.14
N VAL A 301 -11.30 -6.00 14.75
CA VAL A 301 -12.49 -5.51 14.03
C VAL A 301 -12.13 -4.39 13.06
N ALA A 302 -11.29 -3.43 13.47
CA ALA A 302 -10.83 -2.35 12.58
C ALA A 302 -10.04 -2.86 11.37
N SER A 303 -9.28 -3.95 11.53
CA SER A 303 -8.54 -4.59 10.45
C SER A 303 -9.43 -5.27 9.40
N PHE A 304 -10.73 -5.40 9.65
CA PHE A 304 -11.66 -5.99 8.68
C PHE A 304 -11.82 -5.11 7.42
N ALA A 305 -11.77 -3.78 7.56
CA ALA A 305 -11.85 -2.87 6.43
C ALA A 305 -10.69 -3.06 5.42
N PRO A 306 -9.41 -3.07 5.83
CA PRO A 306 -8.29 -3.40 4.94
C PRO A 306 -8.41 -4.79 4.29
N ALA A 307 -8.90 -5.81 5.00
CA ALA A 307 -9.10 -7.16 4.43
C ALA A 307 -10.09 -7.14 3.25
N CYS A 308 -11.23 -6.46 3.43
CA CYS A 308 -12.22 -6.28 2.38
C CYS A 308 -11.64 -5.50 1.19
N PHE A 309 -10.85 -4.46 1.46
CA PHE A 309 -10.25 -3.61 0.46
C PHE A 309 -9.19 -4.34 -0.37
N CYS A 310 -8.28 -5.08 0.27
CA CYS A 310 -7.30 -5.92 -0.43
C CYS A 310 -7.98 -6.94 -1.34
N SER A 311 -9.00 -7.63 -0.84
CA SER A 311 -9.77 -8.59 -1.63
C SER A 311 -10.48 -7.93 -2.82
N PHE A 312 -11.02 -6.71 -2.64
CA PHE A 312 -11.67 -5.95 -3.70
C PHE A 312 -10.69 -5.52 -4.79
N ILE A 313 -9.52 -4.96 -4.41
CA ILE A 313 -8.48 -4.57 -5.38
C ILE A 313 -7.96 -5.79 -6.14
N ALA A 314 -7.68 -6.91 -5.46
CA ALA A 314 -7.26 -8.14 -6.10
C ALA A 314 -8.28 -8.60 -7.16
N GLY A 315 -9.56 -8.61 -6.79
CA GLY A 315 -10.63 -9.00 -7.68
C GLY A 315 -10.80 -8.09 -8.91
N ASN A 316 -10.60 -6.79 -8.74
CA ASN A 316 -10.68 -5.83 -9.85
C ASN A 316 -9.45 -5.92 -10.75
N SER A 317 -8.25 -5.95 -10.18
CA SER A 317 -7.00 -6.04 -10.94
C SER A 317 -6.96 -7.32 -11.80
N ILE A 318 -7.16 -8.48 -11.17
CA ILE A 318 -7.16 -9.77 -11.88
C ILE A 318 -8.35 -9.89 -12.81
N GLY A 319 -9.55 -9.45 -12.41
CA GLY A 319 -10.75 -9.49 -13.24
C GLY A 319 -10.65 -8.63 -14.49
N THR A 320 -9.93 -7.50 -14.42
CA THR A 320 -9.66 -6.68 -15.62
C THR A 320 -8.66 -7.35 -16.55
N MET A 321 -7.65 -8.02 -16.00
CA MET A 321 -6.67 -8.75 -16.80
C MET A 321 -7.27 -10.03 -17.41
N PHE A 322 -8.16 -10.71 -16.70
CA PHE A 322 -8.81 -11.96 -17.12
C PHE A 322 -10.34 -11.86 -17.08
N PRO A 323 -10.98 -11.09 -17.98
CA PRO A 323 -12.41 -10.79 -17.91
C PRO A 323 -13.32 -12.03 -18.09
N LYS A 324 -12.78 -13.15 -18.59
CA LYS A 324 -13.52 -14.42 -18.74
C LYS A 324 -13.51 -15.27 -17.47
N LEU A 325 -12.66 -14.97 -16.49
CA LEU A 325 -12.61 -15.74 -15.25
C LEU A 325 -13.72 -15.31 -14.29
N ASN A 326 -14.31 -16.29 -13.61
CA ASN A 326 -15.31 -15.99 -12.58
C ASN A 326 -14.63 -15.31 -11.38
N LYS A 327 -15.08 -14.10 -11.06
CA LYS A 327 -14.51 -13.27 -9.97
C LYS A 327 -14.54 -13.99 -8.62
N VAL A 328 -15.62 -14.71 -8.31
CA VAL A 328 -15.75 -15.44 -7.04
C VAL A 328 -14.71 -16.54 -6.95
N VAL A 329 -14.52 -17.32 -8.02
CA VAL A 329 -13.53 -18.41 -8.07
C VAL A 329 -12.11 -17.85 -7.87
N MET A 330 -11.75 -16.78 -8.58
CA MET A 330 -10.42 -16.16 -8.44
C MET A 330 -10.15 -15.66 -7.02
N LEU A 331 -11.12 -14.98 -6.43
CA LEU A 331 -11.00 -14.48 -5.05
C LEU A 331 -10.93 -15.62 -4.04
N SER A 332 -11.66 -16.72 -4.27
CA SER A 332 -11.61 -17.89 -3.39
C SER A 332 -10.25 -18.59 -3.45
N ILE A 333 -9.65 -18.71 -4.63
CA ILE A 333 -8.28 -19.27 -4.79
C ILE A 333 -7.27 -18.37 -4.09
N GLY A 334 -7.33 -17.05 -4.32
CA GLY A 334 -6.44 -16.11 -3.67
C GLY A 334 -6.59 -16.08 -2.15
N ALA A 335 -7.84 -16.17 -1.65
CA ALA A 335 -8.10 -16.27 -0.21
C ALA A 335 -7.56 -17.59 0.39
N ALA A 336 -7.68 -18.70 -0.32
CA ALA A 336 -7.09 -19.97 0.12
C ALA A 336 -5.56 -19.86 0.24
N VAL A 337 -4.89 -19.26 -0.74
CA VAL A 337 -3.45 -18.97 -0.67
C VAL A 337 -3.13 -18.05 0.51
N SER A 338 -3.95 -17.01 0.73
CA SER A 338 -3.78 -16.09 1.87
C SER A 338 -3.91 -16.80 3.21
N VAL A 339 -4.88 -17.71 3.35
CA VAL A 339 -5.05 -18.54 4.55
C VAL A 339 -3.83 -19.45 4.76
N ILE A 340 -3.33 -20.09 3.71
CA ILE A 340 -2.12 -20.93 3.80
C ILE A 340 -0.92 -20.12 4.29
N LEU A 341 -0.69 -18.92 3.76
CA LEU A 341 0.37 -18.03 4.21
C LEU A 341 0.18 -17.60 5.68
N ALA A 342 -1.05 -17.39 6.11
CA ALA A 342 -1.37 -17.04 7.49
C ALA A 342 -1.11 -18.21 8.44
N VAL A 343 -1.65 -19.40 8.15
CA VAL A 343 -1.56 -20.57 9.05
C VAL A 343 -0.17 -21.24 9.07
N THR A 344 0.69 -20.89 8.12
CA THR A 344 2.12 -21.27 8.13
C THR A 344 3.01 -20.25 8.83
N GLY A 345 2.44 -19.16 9.37
CA GLY A 345 3.17 -18.08 10.03
C GLY A 345 3.94 -17.14 9.09
N LYS A 346 4.01 -17.44 7.79
CA LYS A 346 4.78 -16.63 6.82
C LYS A 346 4.27 -15.19 6.73
N ALA A 347 2.97 -15.00 6.85
CA ALA A 347 2.35 -13.68 6.81
C ALA A 347 2.59 -12.83 8.07
N LEU A 348 3.06 -13.41 9.17
CA LEU A 348 3.41 -12.70 10.40
C LEU A 348 4.86 -12.17 10.40
N ASN A 349 5.69 -12.58 9.44
CA ASN A 349 6.97 -11.93 9.21
C ASN A 349 6.76 -10.61 8.45
N LEU A 350 6.24 -9.59 9.14
CA LEU A 350 5.81 -8.33 8.52
C LEU A 350 6.96 -7.61 7.82
N ILE A 351 8.14 -7.56 8.45
CA ILE A 351 9.32 -6.91 7.85
C ILE A 351 9.71 -7.58 6.54
N GLY A 352 9.74 -8.93 6.49
CA GLY A 352 10.00 -9.67 5.28
C GLY A 352 8.94 -9.44 4.19
N VAL A 353 7.67 -9.36 4.57
CA VAL A 353 6.57 -9.02 3.63
C VAL A 353 6.74 -7.62 3.07
N PHE A 354 7.06 -6.61 3.90
CA PHE A 354 7.28 -5.23 3.45
C PHE A 354 8.49 -5.12 2.52
N GLN A 355 9.54 -5.89 2.76
CA GLN A 355 10.70 -5.95 1.87
C GLN A 355 10.33 -6.53 0.50
N ILE A 356 9.56 -7.63 0.44
CA ILE A 356 9.08 -8.21 -0.83
C ILE A 356 8.23 -7.21 -1.61
N ILE A 357 7.30 -6.54 -0.93
CA ILE A 357 6.44 -5.53 -1.54
C ILE A 357 7.26 -4.35 -2.04
N GLY A 358 8.18 -3.86 -1.22
CA GLY A 358 9.08 -2.76 -1.58
C GLY A 358 10.00 -3.11 -2.75
N ALA A 359 10.58 -4.32 -2.75
CA ALA A 359 11.39 -4.83 -3.85
C ALA A 359 10.58 -4.96 -5.15
N SER A 360 9.30 -5.35 -5.05
CA SER A 360 8.42 -5.52 -6.21
C SER A 360 7.98 -4.19 -6.81
N PHE A 361 7.53 -3.23 -5.99
CA PHE A 361 6.95 -1.97 -6.45
C PHE A 361 7.91 -0.78 -6.45
N GLY A 362 9.03 -0.87 -5.75
CA GLY A 362 10.09 0.16 -5.82
C GLY A 362 10.55 0.43 -7.25
N PRO A 363 10.97 -0.60 -8.00
CA PRO A 363 11.43 -0.39 -9.38
C PRO A 363 10.29 0.05 -10.32
N ILE A 364 9.03 -0.33 -10.03
CA ILE A 364 7.87 0.12 -10.80
C ILE A 364 7.71 1.64 -10.66
N CYS A 365 7.66 2.14 -9.42
CA CYS A 365 7.56 3.57 -9.16
C CYS A 365 8.76 4.33 -9.75
N GLY A 366 9.97 3.78 -9.63
CA GLY A 366 11.18 4.36 -10.20
C GLY A 366 11.13 4.46 -11.74
N SER A 367 10.79 3.37 -12.43
CA SER A 367 10.67 3.34 -13.88
C SER A 367 9.53 4.25 -14.39
N MET A 368 8.40 4.30 -13.69
CA MET A 368 7.29 5.23 -14.02
C MET A 368 7.72 6.70 -13.84
N ALA A 369 8.48 7.00 -12.80
CA ALA A 369 9.02 8.34 -12.58
C ALA A 369 10.01 8.74 -13.69
N ALA A 370 10.88 7.82 -14.11
CA ALA A 370 11.80 8.03 -15.22
C ALA A 370 11.06 8.23 -16.55
N ASP A 371 10.05 7.40 -16.86
CA ASP A 371 9.22 7.52 -18.06
C ASP A 371 8.50 8.86 -18.12
N TYR A 372 7.94 9.31 -16.95
CA TYR A 372 7.28 10.61 -16.83
C TYR A 372 8.20 11.78 -17.16
N LEU A 373 9.43 11.79 -16.63
CA LEU A 373 10.40 12.85 -16.89
C LEU A 373 10.88 12.84 -18.35
N LEU A 374 11.20 11.66 -18.89
CA LEU A 374 11.64 11.50 -20.29
C LEU A 374 10.55 11.89 -21.29
N SER A 375 9.27 11.77 -20.91
CA SER A 375 8.12 12.14 -21.73
C SER A 375 7.67 13.60 -21.55
N GLY A 376 8.50 14.45 -20.93
CA GLY A 376 8.19 15.88 -20.72
C GLY A 376 7.10 16.10 -19.67
N CYS A 377 7.13 15.35 -18.58
CA CYS A 377 6.19 15.43 -17.47
C CYS A 377 4.72 15.16 -17.88
N LYS A 378 4.51 14.24 -18.80
CA LYS A 378 3.19 13.81 -19.29
C LYS A 378 3.18 12.30 -19.55
N TRP A 379 2.01 11.72 -19.66
CA TRP A 379 1.85 10.36 -20.13
C TRP A 379 2.09 10.30 -21.65
N SER A 380 2.98 9.43 -22.08
CA SER A 380 3.33 9.28 -23.50
C SER A 380 2.29 8.48 -24.31
N GLY A 381 1.38 7.80 -23.62
CA GLY A 381 0.52 6.78 -24.21
C GLY A 381 1.10 5.38 -24.13
N PRO A 382 0.29 4.33 -24.45
CA PRO A 382 0.74 2.95 -24.39
C PRO A 382 1.82 2.66 -25.44
N ARG A 383 2.80 1.82 -25.12
CA ARG A 383 3.87 1.41 -26.03
C ARG A 383 3.62 0.02 -26.60
N LYS A 384 4.00 -0.22 -27.85
CA LYS A 384 3.74 -1.48 -28.56
C LYS A 384 4.41 -2.67 -27.86
N GLY A 385 3.66 -3.73 -27.62
CA GLY A 385 4.17 -5.02 -27.14
C GLY A 385 4.74 -4.94 -25.71
N ILE A 386 5.96 -5.42 -25.52
CA ILE A 386 6.68 -5.41 -24.24
C ILE A 386 7.75 -4.31 -24.32
N ASN A 387 7.77 -3.40 -23.35
CA ASN A 387 8.85 -2.44 -23.19
C ASN A 387 10.00 -3.06 -22.37
N LEU A 388 11.04 -3.51 -23.07
CA LEU A 388 12.20 -4.16 -22.44
C LEU A 388 12.93 -3.25 -21.45
N ALA A 389 12.96 -1.94 -21.69
CA ALA A 389 13.57 -1.00 -20.75
C ALA A 389 12.88 -1.07 -19.37
N GLY A 390 11.55 -1.12 -19.33
CA GLY A 390 10.79 -1.27 -18.08
C GLY A 390 11.02 -2.61 -17.40
N TYR A 391 10.96 -3.71 -18.17
CA TYR A 391 11.10 -5.06 -17.61
C TYR A 391 12.50 -5.34 -17.06
N ILE A 392 13.55 -4.94 -17.77
CA ILE A 392 14.95 -5.13 -17.32
C ILE A 392 15.20 -4.27 -16.08
N ALA A 393 14.77 -3.00 -16.09
CA ALA A 393 14.89 -2.11 -14.94
C ALA A 393 14.17 -2.66 -13.70
N TRP A 394 12.96 -3.21 -13.90
CA TRP A 394 12.22 -3.88 -12.83
C TRP A 394 12.95 -5.12 -12.33
N ALA A 395 13.35 -6.02 -13.21
CA ALA A 395 13.97 -7.29 -12.84
C ALA A 395 15.26 -7.09 -12.04
N VAL A 396 16.13 -6.19 -12.48
CA VAL A 396 17.38 -5.88 -11.78
C VAL A 396 17.08 -5.23 -10.42
N GLY A 397 16.20 -4.23 -10.39
CA GLY A 397 15.81 -3.58 -9.13
C GLY A 397 15.18 -4.54 -8.13
N PHE A 398 14.29 -5.43 -8.59
CA PHE A 398 13.66 -6.47 -7.78
C PHE A 398 14.70 -7.45 -7.23
N VAL A 399 15.55 -8.01 -8.10
CA VAL A 399 16.56 -9.00 -7.69
C VAL A 399 17.52 -8.41 -6.66
N VAL A 400 18.03 -7.21 -6.87
CA VAL A 400 18.93 -6.56 -5.90
C VAL A 400 18.23 -6.33 -4.57
N ALA A 401 17.01 -5.76 -4.60
CA ALA A 401 16.32 -5.38 -3.36
C ALA A 401 15.76 -6.57 -2.57
N ILE A 402 15.55 -7.74 -3.21
CA ILE A 402 15.05 -8.93 -2.52
C ILE A 402 16.18 -9.74 -1.84
N LEU A 403 17.44 -9.53 -2.21
CA LEU A 403 18.58 -10.28 -1.67
C LEU A 403 18.66 -10.28 -0.14
N PRO A 404 18.37 -9.17 0.58
CA PRO A 404 18.37 -9.20 2.04
C PRO A 404 17.30 -10.13 2.64
N THR A 405 16.24 -10.41 1.90
CA THR A 405 15.09 -11.22 2.35
C THR A 405 15.20 -12.68 1.92
N ILE A 406 15.97 -12.97 0.86
CA ILE A 406 16.16 -14.34 0.38
C ILE A 406 17.14 -15.07 1.28
N GLY A 407 16.61 -16.00 2.04
CA GLY A 407 17.36 -16.93 2.87
C GLY A 407 16.73 -18.32 2.77
N ILE A 408 17.38 -19.30 3.39
CA ILE A 408 16.81 -20.63 3.55
C ILE A 408 16.51 -20.83 5.05
N PRO A 409 15.23 -20.89 5.43
CA PRO A 409 14.00 -20.82 4.61
C PRO A 409 13.66 -19.40 4.12
N PHE A 410 12.94 -19.34 2.99
CA PHE A 410 12.43 -18.10 2.41
C PHE A 410 11.77 -17.16 3.45
N LEU A 411 12.01 -15.86 3.33
CA LEU A 411 11.64 -14.79 4.26
C LEU A 411 12.50 -14.67 5.53
N VAL A 412 13.63 -15.35 5.58
CA VAL A 412 14.65 -15.10 6.60
C VAL A 412 15.67 -14.11 6.07
N ALA A 413 16.02 -13.11 6.88
CA ALA A 413 17.00 -12.11 6.50
C ALA A 413 18.37 -12.74 6.15
N ASN A 414 18.96 -12.28 5.05
CA ASN A 414 20.28 -12.69 4.63
C ASN A 414 21.31 -11.63 5.05
N GLU A 415 22.05 -11.88 6.11
CA GLU A 415 23.00 -10.93 6.68
C GLU A 415 24.10 -10.47 5.70
N LYS A 416 24.46 -11.32 4.73
CA LYS A 416 25.48 -10.98 3.72
C LYS A 416 25.08 -9.78 2.86
N PHE A 417 23.79 -9.51 2.71
CA PHE A 417 23.24 -8.42 1.91
C PHE A 417 22.61 -7.30 2.76
N SER A 418 22.91 -7.27 4.07
CA SER A 418 22.38 -6.23 4.98
C SER A 418 22.77 -4.81 4.61
N PHE A 419 23.80 -4.63 3.78
CA PHE A 419 24.20 -3.32 3.25
C PHE A 419 23.19 -2.76 2.22
N ILE A 420 22.31 -3.61 1.66
CA ILE A 420 21.21 -3.17 0.77
C ILE A 420 20.04 -2.72 1.66
N ASN A 421 20.25 -1.62 2.36
CA ASN A 421 19.23 -1.02 3.23
C ASN A 421 19.28 0.51 3.08
N PRO A 422 18.15 1.19 2.81
CA PRO A 422 16.76 0.71 2.72
C PRO A 422 16.42 0.10 1.34
N ALA A 423 16.20 -1.21 1.30
CA ALA A 423 16.01 -1.96 0.06
C ALA A 423 14.92 -1.40 -0.90
N PRO A 424 13.73 -0.95 -0.43
CA PRO A 424 12.71 -0.38 -1.31
C PRO A 424 13.17 0.90 -2.03
N VAL A 425 13.97 1.73 -1.36
CA VAL A 425 14.51 2.98 -1.94
C VAL A 425 15.60 2.66 -2.98
N ILE A 426 16.47 1.70 -2.67
CA ILE A 426 17.48 1.22 -3.61
C ILE A 426 16.82 0.64 -4.86
N ALA A 427 15.75 -0.15 -4.69
CA ALA A 427 14.95 -0.68 -5.79
C ALA A 427 14.38 0.43 -6.68
N PHE A 428 13.83 1.49 -6.08
CA PHE A 428 13.35 2.67 -6.81
C PHE A 428 14.47 3.33 -7.63
N VAL A 429 15.62 3.58 -7.00
CA VAL A 429 16.77 4.23 -7.66
C VAL A 429 17.28 3.39 -8.84
N ILE A 430 17.39 2.07 -8.65
CA ILE A 430 17.80 1.16 -9.74
C ILE A 430 16.78 1.21 -10.88
N GLY A 431 15.49 1.08 -10.56
CA GLY A 431 14.41 1.16 -11.55
C GLY A 431 14.45 2.47 -12.33
N PHE A 432 14.64 3.59 -11.65
CA PHE A 432 14.71 4.92 -12.24
C PHE A 432 15.93 5.09 -13.16
N VAL A 433 17.13 4.83 -12.63
CA VAL A 433 18.38 5.07 -13.37
C VAL A 433 18.52 4.10 -14.54
N LEU A 434 18.26 2.82 -14.30
CA LEU A 434 18.42 1.81 -15.34
C LEU A 434 17.38 1.99 -16.45
N TYR A 435 16.15 2.39 -16.13
CA TYR A 435 15.16 2.72 -17.15
C TYR A 435 15.66 3.82 -18.09
N ILE A 436 16.21 4.92 -17.54
CA ILE A 436 16.76 6.02 -18.34
C ILE A 436 17.89 5.53 -19.26
N ILE A 437 18.82 4.73 -18.74
CA ILE A 437 19.94 4.18 -19.50
C ILE A 437 19.43 3.33 -20.66
N LEU A 438 18.50 2.43 -20.41
CA LEU A 438 17.96 1.49 -21.39
C LEU A 438 17.12 2.20 -22.46
N VAL A 439 16.37 3.24 -22.10
CA VAL A 439 15.64 4.08 -23.06
C VAL A 439 16.62 4.81 -23.99
N LYS A 440 17.69 5.40 -23.44
CA LYS A 440 18.74 6.04 -24.25
C LYS A 440 19.49 5.05 -25.14
N ALA A 441 19.59 3.78 -24.74
CA ALA A 441 20.13 2.70 -25.54
C ALA A 441 19.16 2.18 -26.63
N GLY A 442 17.97 2.75 -26.76
CA GLY A 442 17.01 2.40 -27.82
C GLY A 442 16.11 1.20 -27.54
N LEU A 443 16.04 0.72 -26.29
CA LEU A 443 15.22 -0.44 -25.93
C LEU A 443 13.72 -0.12 -25.73
N GLN A 444 13.32 1.13 -25.94
CA GLN A 444 11.94 1.56 -25.77
C GLN A 444 11.15 1.45 -27.09
N PRO A 445 10.04 0.70 -27.13
CA PRO A 445 9.23 0.58 -28.34
C PRO A 445 8.40 1.85 -28.60
N PRO A 446 7.90 2.02 -29.88
CA PRO A 446 7.10 3.17 -30.24
C PRO A 446 5.75 3.21 -29.49
N VAL A 447 5.22 4.43 -29.33
CA VAL A 447 3.88 4.67 -28.77
C VAL A 447 2.83 4.22 -29.79
N VAL A 448 1.73 3.67 -29.27
CA VAL A 448 0.53 3.28 -30.03
C VAL A 448 -0.62 4.21 -29.64
N GLU A 449 -1.33 4.70 -30.63
CA GLU A 449 -2.52 5.53 -30.37
C GLU A 449 -3.63 4.69 -29.72
N MET A 450 -4.19 5.18 -28.64
CA MET A 450 -5.48 4.72 -28.15
C MET A 450 -6.57 5.38 -29.01
N ALA A 451 -7.54 4.59 -29.51
CA ALA A 451 -8.71 5.19 -30.14
C ALA A 451 -9.30 6.22 -29.17
N ALA A 452 -9.48 7.45 -29.67
CA ALA A 452 -10.15 8.47 -28.87
C ALA A 452 -11.49 7.90 -28.39
N ALA A 453 -11.77 7.97 -27.08
CA ALA A 453 -13.10 7.64 -26.59
C ALA A 453 -14.10 8.45 -27.45
N PRO A 454 -15.20 7.85 -27.93
CA PRO A 454 -16.22 8.60 -28.65
C PRO A 454 -16.54 9.82 -27.78
N VAL A 455 -16.37 11.01 -28.35
CA VAL A 455 -16.84 12.25 -27.71
C VAL A 455 -18.36 12.07 -27.67
N GLU A 456 -18.88 11.68 -26.52
CA GLU A 456 -20.31 11.72 -26.27
C GLU A 456 -20.70 13.20 -26.51
N SER A 457 -21.35 13.46 -27.64
CA SER A 457 -21.82 14.80 -27.98
C SER A 457 -22.56 15.34 -26.75
N ALA A 458 -22.11 16.50 -26.29
CA ALA A 458 -22.78 17.21 -25.20
C ALA A 458 -24.29 17.16 -25.46
N PRO A 459 -25.13 16.90 -24.43
CA PRO A 459 -26.57 16.96 -24.63
C PRO A 459 -26.88 18.29 -25.31
N GLN A 460 -27.49 18.24 -26.49
CA GLN A 460 -28.05 19.44 -27.12
C GLN A 460 -28.96 20.08 -26.07
N GLU A 461 -28.61 21.29 -25.63
CA GLU A 461 -29.50 22.11 -24.82
C GLU A 461 -30.86 22.14 -25.55
N ALA A 462 -31.88 21.62 -24.88
CA ALA A 462 -33.23 21.72 -25.36
C ALA A 462 -33.51 23.20 -25.59
N PRO A 463 -34.19 23.58 -26.69
CA PRO A 463 -34.53 24.98 -26.95
C PRO A 463 -35.30 25.52 -25.75
N VAL A 464 -34.82 26.63 -25.21
CA VAL A 464 -35.55 27.38 -24.18
C VAL A 464 -36.85 27.81 -24.80
N GLU A 465 -37.96 27.19 -24.41
CA GLU A 465 -39.31 27.70 -24.74
C GLU A 465 -39.45 29.07 -24.08
N GLU A 466 -39.44 30.10 -24.90
CA GLU A 466 -39.75 31.48 -24.56
C GLU A 466 -41.22 31.55 -24.12
N THR A 467 -41.46 31.47 -22.83
CA THR A 467 -42.77 31.69 -22.25
C THR A 467 -43.12 33.17 -22.43
N ALA A 468 -43.84 33.47 -23.52
CA ALA A 468 -44.50 34.74 -23.76
C ALA A 468 -45.36 35.15 -22.57
N GLY A 469 -45.11 36.34 -22.09
CA GLY A 469 -45.83 36.96 -21.00
C GLY A 469 -47.33 36.99 -21.22
N LYS A 470 -48.09 36.61 -20.24
CA LYS A 470 -49.48 37.05 -20.05
C LYS A 470 -49.50 38.07 -18.91
N GLU A 471 -49.49 39.34 -19.32
CA GLU A 471 -50.02 40.41 -18.48
C GLU A 471 -51.43 40.03 -18.05
N LYS A 472 -51.72 39.99 -16.79
CA LYS A 472 -53.05 40.18 -16.24
C LYS A 472 -53.14 41.61 -15.71
N LYS A 473 -53.89 42.41 -16.45
CA LYS A 473 -54.68 43.55 -15.91
C LYS A 473 -55.85 42.94 -15.15
N ASP A 474 -55.94 43.22 -13.91
CA ASP A 474 -57.02 43.85 -13.14
C ASP A 474 -56.70 43.88 -11.68
#